data_7d4aa293bec303ddd8cba9fae69957da
#
_entry.id   7d4aa293bec303ddd8cba9fae69957da
#
_cell.length_a   1.000
_cell.length_b   1.000
_cell.length_c   1.000
_cell.angle_alpha   90.00
_cell.angle_beta   90.00
_cell.angle_gamma   90.00
#
_symmetry.space_group_name_H-M   'P 1'
#
loop_
_entity.id
_entity.type
_entity.pdbx_description
1 polymer ?
#
loop_
_entity_poly.entity_id
_entity_poly.type
_entity_poly.pdbx_seq_one_letter_code
_entity_poly.pdbx_strand_id
1 'polypeptide(L)'
;DTATTEIYTLYRSSAASDVYKRQAHFHKVCQAACDAHDPSFYPEYKQKCDSYFWNHHRSEARGIGGLFFDYLKSNADRTIEDWEAFVTGVGNSFLRAYIPIVQKRKELPYEAMHREWQEIRRGRYVEFNLVHDKGTLFGLRTNGRIESILMSLPPKVQWRYDHHPAEGTAEAALIKVLKSPREWV
;
A
#
# COMPACT_ATOMS: atom_id res chain seq x y z
N ASP A 1 -1.53 -10.11 -0.55
CA ASP A 1 -2.57 -9.12 -0.56
C ASP A 1 -2.64 -8.40 -1.90
N THR A 2 -3.32 -9.04 -2.85
CA THR A 2 -3.40 -8.65 -4.27
C THR A 2 -4.01 -7.25 -4.43
N ALA A 3 -4.97 -6.89 -3.57
CA ALA A 3 -5.67 -5.61 -3.63
C ALA A 3 -4.73 -4.41 -3.38
N THR A 4 -3.83 -4.51 -2.40
CA THR A 4 -2.86 -3.44 -2.11
C THR A 4 -1.90 -3.25 -3.29
N THR A 5 -1.47 -4.35 -3.93
CA THR A 5 -0.59 -4.29 -5.10
C THR A 5 -1.30 -3.66 -6.31
N GLU A 6 -2.58 -3.92 -6.49
CA GLU A 6 -3.37 -3.35 -7.59
C GLU A 6 -3.64 -1.85 -7.42
N ILE A 7 -3.81 -1.35 -6.18
CA ILE A 7 -3.89 0.09 -5.92
C ILE A 7 -2.66 0.82 -6.45
N TYR A 8 -1.47 0.23 -6.30
CA TYR A 8 -0.23 0.82 -6.81
C TYR A 8 -0.05 0.66 -8.32
N THR A 9 -0.69 -0.31 -8.94
CA THR A 9 -0.52 -0.62 -10.35
C THR A 9 -1.56 0.06 -11.26
N LEU A 10 -2.61 0.64 -10.72
CA LEU A 10 -3.52 1.55 -11.43
C LEU A 10 -2.90 2.93 -11.74
N TYR A 11 -1.58 3.03 -11.57
CA TYR A 11 -0.79 4.18 -11.98
C TYR A 11 -0.70 4.23 -13.51
N ARG A 12 -1.74 4.77 -14.12
CA ARG A 12 -1.69 5.25 -15.49
C ARG A 12 -1.32 6.72 -15.45
N SER A 13 -0.45 7.13 -16.35
CA SER A 13 0.10 8.47 -16.45
C SER A 13 -0.99 9.54 -16.33
N SER A 14 -0.91 10.32 -15.31
CA SER A 14 -1.57 11.60 -15.20
C SER A 14 -0.70 12.48 -14.33
N ALA A 15 -0.77 13.78 -14.55
CA ALA A 15 0.04 14.77 -13.89
C ALA A 15 0.20 14.50 -12.37
N ALA A 16 1.32 14.89 -11.80
CA ALA A 16 1.64 14.73 -10.36
C ALA A 16 0.50 15.18 -9.42
N SER A 17 -0.30 16.17 -9.85
CA SER A 17 -1.50 16.65 -9.13
C SER A 17 -2.60 15.58 -8.99
N ASP A 18 -2.78 14.72 -9.98
CA ASP A 18 -3.81 13.67 -9.93
C ASP A 18 -3.38 12.49 -9.05
N VAL A 19 -2.08 12.17 -9.05
CA VAL A 19 -1.49 11.24 -8.07
C VAL A 19 -1.80 11.70 -6.65
N TYR A 20 -1.50 12.96 -6.35
CA TYR A 20 -1.76 13.55 -5.04
C TYR A 20 -3.25 13.47 -4.64
N LYS A 21 -4.16 13.87 -5.53
CA LYS A 21 -5.61 13.86 -5.25
C LYS A 21 -6.15 12.48 -4.91
N ARG A 22 -5.64 11.43 -5.56
CA ARG A 22 -6.07 10.05 -5.28
C ARG A 22 -5.61 9.58 -3.92
N GLN A 23 -4.36 9.88 -3.56
CA GLN A 23 -3.81 9.51 -2.26
C GLN A 23 -4.53 10.27 -1.15
N ALA A 24 -4.74 11.57 -1.31
CA ALA A 24 -5.52 12.36 -0.36
C ALA A 24 -6.94 11.82 -0.17
N HIS A 25 -7.63 11.44 -1.28
CA HIS A 25 -8.95 10.80 -1.17
C HIS A 25 -8.89 9.49 -0.37
N PHE A 26 -7.94 8.60 -0.69
CA PHE A 26 -7.81 7.32 0.00
C PHE A 26 -7.55 7.53 1.50
N HIS A 27 -6.60 8.38 1.83
CA HIS A 27 -6.23 8.68 3.22
C HIS A 27 -7.34 9.40 4.00
N LYS A 28 -8.11 10.30 3.36
CA LYS A 28 -9.31 10.90 3.99
C LYS A 28 -10.35 9.86 4.39
N VAL A 29 -10.57 8.86 3.56
CA VAL A 29 -11.50 7.77 3.91
C VAL A 29 -10.95 6.92 5.05
N CYS A 30 -9.65 6.62 5.05
CA CYS A 30 -8.98 5.93 6.15
C CYS A 30 -9.07 6.74 7.46
N GLN A 31 -8.79 8.04 7.41
CA GLN A 31 -8.89 8.94 8.55
C GLN A 31 -10.32 8.96 9.12
N ALA A 32 -11.33 9.16 8.27
CA ALA A 32 -12.72 9.17 8.71
C ALA A 32 -13.15 7.84 9.37
N ALA A 33 -12.61 6.70 8.90
CA ALA A 33 -12.87 5.41 9.52
C ALA A 33 -12.21 5.29 10.91
N CYS A 34 -11.04 5.87 11.10
CA CYS A 34 -10.35 5.93 12.38
C CYS A 34 -11.02 6.90 13.34
N ASP A 35 -11.34 8.11 12.88
CA ASP A 35 -11.93 9.20 13.69
C ASP A 35 -13.31 8.82 14.25
N ALA A 36 -14.02 7.90 13.63
CA ALA A 36 -15.27 7.33 14.14
C ALA A 36 -15.08 6.56 15.46
N HIS A 37 -13.84 6.17 15.81
CA HIS A 37 -13.50 5.45 17.02
C HIS A 37 -12.53 6.23 17.91
N ASP A 38 -11.45 6.77 17.33
CA ASP A 38 -10.47 7.60 18.03
C ASP A 38 -9.63 8.40 17.02
N PRO A 39 -9.58 9.74 17.14
CA PRO A 39 -8.78 10.58 16.27
C PRO A 39 -7.27 10.30 16.29
N SER A 40 -6.76 9.67 17.34
CA SER A 40 -5.34 9.30 17.44
C SER A 40 -4.97 8.09 16.56
N PHE A 41 -5.95 7.28 16.12
CA PHE A 41 -5.70 6.05 15.39
C PHE A 41 -5.12 6.28 14.00
N TYR A 42 -5.64 7.28 13.27
CA TYR A 42 -5.14 7.54 11.92
C TYR A 42 -3.65 7.91 11.92
N PRO A 43 -3.17 8.93 12.65
CA PRO A 43 -1.75 9.27 12.65
C PRO A 43 -0.87 8.12 13.17
N GLU A 44 -1.31 7.40 14.22
CA GLU A 44 -0.56 6.26 14.77
C GLU A 44 -0.42 5.12 13.75
N TYR A 45 -1.53 4.67 13.17
CA TYR A 45 -1.51 3.50 12.27
C TYR A 45 -0.97 3.82 10.89
N LYS A 46 -1.09 5.07 10.45
CA LYS A 46 -0.42 5.58 9.25
C LYS A 46 1.10 5.57 9.44
N GLN A 47 1.60 6.07 10.56
CA GLN A 47 3.03 6.06 10.87
C GLN A 47 3.58 4.62 10.99
N LYS A 48 2.85 3.72 11.64
CA LYS A 48 3.19 2.30 11.71
C LYS A 48 3.26 1.67 10.30
N CYS A 49 2.31 2.00 9.43
CA CYS A 49 2.29 1.54 8.05
C CYS A 49 3.54 2.01 7.28
N ASP A 50 3.85 3.30 7.34
CA ASP A 50 5.00 3.87 6.63
C ASP A 50 6.32 3.25 7.11
N SER A 51 6.45 3.02 8.42
CA SER A 51 7.65 2.44 9.01
C SER A 51 7.80 0.96 8.69
N TYR A 52 6.71 0.18 8.78
CA TYR A 52 6.76 -1.26 8.56
C TYR A 52 7.03 -1.60 7.10
N PHE A 53 6.36 -0.91 6.16
CA PHE A 53 6.45 -1.22 4.72
C PHE A 53 7.57 -0.45 4.00
N TRP A 54 8.69 -0.23 4.69
CA TRP A 54 9.87 0.42 4.13
C TRP A 54 10.85 -0.62 3.58
N ASN A 55 11.23 -0.48 2.31
CA ASN A 55 12.28 -1.27 1.68
C ASN A 55 13.65 -0.67 2.00
N HIS A 56 14.28 -1.13 3.08
CA HIS A 56 15.53 -0.56 3.58
C HIS A 56 16.65 -0.55 2.54
N HIS A 57 16.82 -1.65 1.79
CA HIS A 57 17.84 -1.78 0.75
C HIS A 57 17.58 -0.92 -0.50
N ARG A 58 16.40 -0.33 -0.63
CA ARG A 58 16.03 0.60 -1.71
C ARG A 58 15.89 2.04 -1.25
N SER A 59 15.86 2.28 0.05
CA SER A 59 15.56 3.58 0.66
C SER A 59 14.26 4.16 0.10
N GLU A 60 13.22 3.32 -0.03
CA GLU A 60 11.90 3.74 -0.48
C GLU A 60 10.79 2.92 0.19
N ALA A 61 9.62 3.52 0.36
CA ALA A 61 8.44 2.80 0.80
C ALA A 61 7.98 1.80 -0.28
N ARG A 62 7.49 0.64 0.15
CA ARG A 62 6.87 -0.35 -0.74
C ARG A 62 5.72 0.27 -1.53
N GLY A 63 4.99 1.18 -0.89
CA GLY A 63 3.83 1.87 -1.45
C GLY A 63 3.49 3.18 -0.73
N ILE A 64 2.34 3.75 -1.08
CA ILE A 64 1.91 5.09 -0.63
C ILE A 64 1.45 5.12 0.85
N GLY A 65 1.43 3.98 1.53
CA GLY A 65 0.94 3.88 2.89
C GLY A 65 -0.54 3.49 2.97
N GLY A 66 -1.09 3.67 4.14
CA GLY A 66 -2.44 3.28 4.52
C GLY A 66 -2.50 3.15 6.03
N LEU A 67 -3.23 2.17 6.53
CA LEU A 67 -3.29 1.84 7.94
C LEU A 67 -2.61 0.47 8.18
N PHE A 68 -1.81 0.40 9.23
CA PHE A 68 -1.26 -0.86 9.72
C PHE A 68 -1.38 -0.93 11.23
N PHE A 69 -2.06 -1.94 11.72
CA PHE A 69 -2.24 -2.20 13.15
C PHE A 69 -2.20 -3.70 13.42
N ASP A 70 -1.62 -4.05 14.53
CA ASP A 70 -1.48 -5.41 15.03
C ASP A 70 -1.56 -5.40 16.57
N TYR A 71 -1.69 -6.58 17.17
CA TYR A 71 -1.70 -6.78 18.62
C TYR A 71 -2.73 -5.93 19.36
N LEU A 72 -3.89 -5.67 18.77
CA LEU A 72 -5.00 -5.00 19.43
C LEU A 72 -5.49 -5.87 20.60
N LYS A 73 -5.48 -5.30 21.80
CA LYS A 73 -5.82 -6.00 23.03
C LYS A 73 -6.81 -5.17 23.85
N SER A 74 -7.77 -5.85 24.48
CA SER A 74 -8.64 -5.23 25.45
C SER A 74 -7.84 -4.67 26.62
N ASN A 75 -8.27 -3.53 27.13
CA ASN A 75 -7.73 -2.85 28.29
C ASN A 75 -8.85 -2.15 29.07
N ALA A 76 -8.52 -1.25 30.00
CA ALA A 76 -9.51 -0.52 30.79
C ALA A 76 -10.40 0.41 29.94
N ASP A 77 -9.89 0.91 28.82
CA ASP A 77 -10.56 1.90 27.99
C ASP A 77 -11.29 1.29 26.78
N ARG A 78 -10.93 0.06 26.38
CA ARG A 78 -11.46 -0.59 25.17
C ARG A 78 -11.66 -2.09 25.35
N THR A 79 -12.83 -2.55 24.99
CA THR A 79 -13.20 -3.97 24.99
C THR A 79 -12.78 -4.65 23.69
N ILE A 80 -13.00 -5.96 23.58
CA ILE A 80 -12.76 -6.70 22.32
C ILE A 80 -13.79 -6.30 21.26
N GLU A 81 -15.02 -6.00 21.67
CA GLU A 81 -16.11 -5.54 20.82
C GLU A 81 -15.81 -4.16 20.20
N ASP A 82 -15.16 -3.26 20.95
CA ASP A 82 -14.70 -1.96 20.42
C ASP A 82 -13.64 -2.17 19.30
N TRP A 83 -12.71 -3.11 19.49
CA TRP A 83 -11.73 -3.46 18.49
C TRP A 83 -12.33 -4.16 17.28
N GLU A 84 -13.31 -5.04 17.48
CA GLU A 84 -14.06 -5.66 16.37
C GLU A 84 -14.80 -4.60 15.55
N ALA A 85 -15.48 -3.66 16.21
CA ALA A 85 -16.17 -2.55 15.55
C ALA A 85 -15.18 -1.68 14.73
N PHE A 86 -14.03 -1.35 15.31
CA PHE A 86 -12.98 -0.60 14.62
C PHE A 86 -12.47 -1.35 13.38
N VAL A 87 -12.03 -2.60 13.51
CA VAL A 87 -11.51 -3.42 12.41
C VAL A 87 -12.54 -3.57 11.29
N THR A 88 -13.79 -3.83 11.67
CA THR A 88 -14.92 -3.93 10.72
C THR A 88 -15.18 -2.61 10.02
N GLY A 89 -15.16 -1.50 10.75
CA GLY A 89 -15.32 -0.14 10.21
C GLY A 89 -14.26 0.20 9.18
N VAL A 90 -12.99 -0.08 9.49
CA VAL A 90 -11.87 0.10 8.56
C VAL A 90 -12.02 -0.79 7.33
N GLY A 91 -12.35 -2.08 7.50
CA GLY A 91 -12.59 -3.01 6.41
C GLY A 91 -13.70 -2.53 5.47
N ASN A 92 -14.82 -2.10 6.01
CA ASN A 92 -15.96 -1.57 5.23
C ASN A 92 -15.64 -0.25 4.53
N SER A 93 -14.70 0.53 5.01
CA SER A 93 -14.27 1.77 4.38
C SER A 93 -13.50 1.56 3.08
N PHE A 94 -12.88 0.38 2.89
CA PHE A 94 -12.01 0.09 1.74
C PHE A 94 -12.69 0.31 0.38
N LEU A 95 -13.92 -0.18 0.21
CA LEU A 95 -14.63 -0.01 -1.05
C LEU A 95 -14.90 1.47 -1.37
N ARG A 96 -15.22 2.28 -0.36
CA ARG A 96 -15.41 3.74 -0.53
C ARG A 96 -14.11 4.45 -0.90
N ALA A 97 -12.98 3.97 -0.39
CA ALA A 97 -11.67 4.52 -0.73
C ALA A 97 -11.21 4.09 -2.14
N TYR A 98 -11.45 2.84 -2.53
CA TYR A 98 -10.86 2.22 -3.71
C TYR A 98 -11.70 2.34 -4.98
N ILE A 99 -13.01 2.06 -4.90
CA ILE A 99 -13.88 2.00 -6.09
C ILE A 99 -13.89 3.30 -6.89
N PRO A 100 -13.98 4.51 -6.30
CA PRO A 100 -13.96 5.75 -7.07
C PRO A 100 -12.67 5.94 -7.88
N ILE A 101 -11.54 5.45 -7.35
CA ILE A 101 -10.24 5.48 -8.05
C ILE A 101 -10.27 4.54 -9.24
N VAL A 102 -10.76 3.31 -9.06
CA VAL A 102 -10.89 2.32 -10.14
C VAL A 102 -11.81 2.81 -11.25
N GLN A 103 -13.00 3.28 -10.89
CA GLN A 103 -13.99 3.77 -11.87
C GLN A 103 -13.44 4.88 -12.77
N LYS A 104 -12.63 5.79 -12.21
CA LYS A 104 -12.00 6.87 -12.98
C LYS A 104 -10.86 6.38 -13.88
N ARG A 105 -10.32 5.17 -13.64
CA ARG A 105 -9.06 4.74 -14.23
C ARG A 105 -9.15 3.52 -15.14
N LYS A 106 -10.10 2.63 -14.92
CA LYS A 106 -10.19 1.36 -15.62
C LYS A 106 -10.27 1.47 -17.15
N GLU A 107 -10.87 2.54 -17.65
CA GLU A 107 -11.03 2.79 -19.09
C GLU A 107 -9.90 3.64 -19.72
N LEU A 108 -8.93 4.09 -18.93
CA LEU A 108 -7.83 4.88 -19.50
C LEU A 108 -6.94 4.00 -20.36
N PRO A 109 -6.53 4.49 -21.55
CA PRO A 109 -5.61 3.74 -22.41
C PRO A 109 -4.27 3.53 -21.72
N TYR A 110 -3.60 2.43 -22.01
CA TYR A 110 -2.27 2.14 -21.52
C TYR A 110 -1.43 1.48 -22.61
N GLU A 111 -0.13 1.66 -22.51
CA GLU A 111 0.87 1.15 -23.46
C GLU A 111 1.80 0.13 -22.79
N ALA A 112 2.66 -0.49 -23.56
CA ALA A 112 3.62 -1.48 -23.07
C ALA A 112 4.52 -0.92 -21.96
N MET A 113 4.94 0.34 -22.05
CA MET A 113 5.76 1.00 -21.02
C MET A 113 5.06 1.10 -19.66
N HIS A 114 3.74 1.31 -19.65
CA HIS A 114 2.97 1.35 -18.40
C HIS A 114 2.89 -0.03 -17.74
N ARG A 115 2.76 -1.09 -18.56
CA ARG A 115 2.80 -2.47 -18.08
C ARG A 115 4.17 -2.83 -17.54
N GLU A 116 5.23 -2.45 -18.22
CA GLU A 116 6.59 -2.64 -17.77
C GLU A 116 6.86 -1.94 -16.42
N TRP A 117 6.45 -0.68 -16.30
CA TRP A 117 6.53 0.05 -15.05
C TRP A 117 5.77 -0.67 -13.91
N GLN A 118 4.58 -1.15 -14.19
CA GLN A 118 3.81 -1.96 -13.24
C GLN A 118 4.61 -3.18 -12.76
N GLU A 119 5.24 -3.92 -13.68
CA GLU A 119 6.01 -5.12 -13.35
C GLU A 119 7.28 -4.78 -12.54
N ILE A 120 7.94 -3.66 -12.83
CA ILE A 120 9.06 -3.14 -12.02
C ILE A 120 8.60 -2.81 -10.60
N ARG A 121 7.47 -2.13 -10.44
CA ARG A 121 6.93 -1.81 -9.11
C ARG A 121 6.46 -3.05 -8.35
N ARG A 122 5.93 -4.04 -9.04
CA ARG A 122 5.62 -5.36 -8.45
C ARG A 122 6.88 -6.08 -7.98
N GLY A 123 8.01 -5.88 -8.63
CA GLY A 123 9.31 -6.37 -8.15
C GLY A 123 9.64 -5.82 -6.75
N ARG A 124 9.38 -4.53 -6.47
CA ARG A 124 9.59 -3.93 -5.14
C ARG A 124 8.68 -4.53 -4.07
N TYR A 125 7.46 -4.91 -4.45
CA TYR A 125 6.55 -5.63 -3.57
C TYR A 125 7.08 -7.03 -3.22
N VAL A 126 7.60 -7.76 -4.21
CA VAL A 126 8.22 -9.08 -3.99
C VAL A 126 9.45 -8.96 -3.10
N GLU A 127 10.33 -7.97 -3.34
CA GLU A 127 11.49 -7.70 -2.49
C GLU A 127 11.09 -7.54 -1.03
N PHE A 128 10.08 -6.70 -0.75
CA PHE A 128 9.60 -6.51 0.62
C PHE A 128 9.15 -7.83 1.24
N ASN A 129 8.27 -8.56 0.56
CA ASN A 129 7.68 -9.77 1.12
C ASN A 129 8.72 -10.87 1.38
N LEU A 130 9.71 -11.04 0.50
CA LEU A 130 10.72 -12.08 0.66
C LEU A 130 11.88 -11.71 1.60
N VAL A 131 12.14 -10.40 1.77
CA VAL A 131 13.31 -9.94 2.55
C VAL A 131 12.91 -9.38 3.91
N HIS A 132 11.78 -8.70 4.02
CA HIS A 132 11.43 -7.92 5.20
C HIS A 132 10.12 -8.35 5.89
N ASP A 133 9.17 -8.95 5.15
CA ASP A 133 7.87 -9.27 5.72
C ASP A 133 7.95 -10.38 6.75
N LYS A 134 7.63 -10.05 8.00
CA LYS A 134 7.70 -10.99 9.13
C LYS A 134 6.80 -12.20 8.94
N GLY A 135 5.60 -12.01 8.38
CA GLY A 135 4.64 -13.08 8.14
C GLY A 135 5.12 -14.08 7.10
N THR A 136 5.62 -13.58 5.96
CA THR A 136 6.21 -14.42 4.91
C THR A 136 7.43 -15.19 5.42
N LEU A 137 8.35 -14.50 6.10
CA LEU A 137 9.55 -15.11 6.66
C LEU A 137 9.21 -16.17 7.71
N PHE A 138 8.23 -15.90 8.58
CA PHE A 138 7.76 -16.88 9.55
C PHE A 138 7.20 -18.12 8.87
N GLY A 139 6.28 -17.95 7.90
CA GLY A 139 5.69 -19.05 7.16
C GLY A 139 6.73 -19.94 6.46
N LEU A 140 7.73 -19.34 5.82
CA LEU A 140 8.81 -20.08 5.15
C LEU A 140 9.72 -20.82 6.16
N ARG A 141 10.01 -20.21 7.32
CA ARG A 141 10.88 -20.82 8.35
C ARG A 141 10.21 -21.94 9.14
N THR A 142 8.89 -21.91 9.23
CA THR A 142 8.11 -22.92 9.97
C THR A 142 7.58 -24.05 9.09
N ASN A 143 8.12 -24.22 7.88
CA ASN A 143 7.68 -25.22 6.91
C ASN A 143 6.18 -25.11 6.55
N GLY A 144 5.65 -23.87 6.51
CA GLY A 144 4.32 -23.62 5.97
C GLY A 144 4.22 -24.07 4.51
N ARG A 145 2.99 -24.25 4.00
CA ARG A 145 2.77 -24.64 2.60
C ARG A 145 3.29 -23.52 1.68
N ILE A 146 4.43 -23.77 1.03
CA ILE A 146 5.16 -22.79 0.22
C ILE A 146 4.27 -22.21 -0.88
N GLU A 147 3.50 -23.02 -1.58
CA GLU A 147 2.59 -22.60 -2.63
C GLU A 147 1.54 -21.61 -2.13
N SER A 148 1.00 -21.83 -0.92
CA SER A 148 0.02 -20.94 -0.29
C SER A 148 0.66 -19.62 0.15
N ILE A 149 1.91 -19.63 0.56
CA ILE A 149 2.66 -18.42 0.93
C ILE A 149 2.98 -17.60 -0.32
N LEU A 150 3.53 -18.24 -1.36
CA LEU A 150 4.01 -17.55 -2.56
C LEU A 150 2.90 -17.18 -3.55
N MET A 151 1.71 -17.79 -3.45
CA MET A 151 0.58 -17.44 -4.33
C MET A 151 0.10 -15.99 -4.17
N SER A 152 0.44 -15.33 -3.06
CA SER A 152 0.14 -13.90 -2.85
C SER A 152 1.04 -12.97 -3.67
N LEU A 153 2.13 -13.48 -4.22
CA LEU A 153 3.05 -12.71 -5.03
C LEU A 153 2.51 -12.56 -6.46
N PRO A 154 2.80 -11.43 -7.15
CA PRO A 154 2.38 -11.23 -8.52
C PRO A 154 3.07 -12.22 -9.46
N PRO A 155 2.35 -12.79 -10.47
CA PRO A 155 2.90 -13.81 -11.35
C PRO A 155 3.97 -13.28 -12.32
N LYS A 156 4.00 -11.95 -12.54
CA LYS A 156 4.99 -11.28 -13.39
C LYS A 156 5.55 -10.07 -12.69
N VAL A 157 6.87 -10.01 -12.63
CA VAL A 157 7.66 -8.90 -12.09
C VAL A 157 8.89 -8.68 -12.95
N GLN A 158 9.49 -7.51 -12.82
CA GLN A 158 10.77 -7.21 -13.48
C GLN A 158 11.74 -6.55 -12.50
N TRP A 159 13.02 -6.89 -12.67
CA TRP A 159 14.15 -6.17 -12.09
C TRP A 159 15.03 -5.68 -13.21
N ARG A 160 15.19 -4.35 -13.30
CA ARG A 160 16.12 -3.72 -14.22
C ARG A 160 17.28 -3.14 -13.46
N TYR A 161 18.46 -3.31 -14.01
CA TYR A 161 19.68 -2.72 -13.45
C TYR A 161 19.59 -1.20 -13.54
N ASP A 162 19.80 -0.51 -12.42
CA ASP A 162 19.89 0.95 -12.29
C ASP A 162 18.78 1.71 -13.03
N HIS A 163 17.55 1.25 -12.91
CA HIS A 163 16.40 1.85 -13.59
C HIS A 163 15.88 3.10 -12.87
N HIS A 164 15.98 4.22 -13.54
CA HIS A 164 15.43 5.50 -13.11
C HIS A 164 14.39 6.01 -14.11
N PRO A 165 13.16 6.33 -13.68
CA PRO A 165 12.18 6.99 -14.55
C PRO A 165 12.70 8.37 -15.01
N ALA A 166 12.36 8.77 -16.25
CA ALA A 166 12.71 10.07 -16.78
C ALA A 166 12.10 11.20 -15.92
N GLU A 167 12.88 12.28 -15.74
CA GLU A 167 12.41 13.44 -15.01
C GLU A 167 11.15 14.04 -15.65
N GLY A 168 10.26 14.58 -14.79
CA GLY A 168 8.98 15.16 -15.24
C GLY A 168 7.87 14.16 -15.51
N THR A 169 8.14 12.84 -15.46
CA THR A 169 7.13 11.81 -15.64
C THR A 169 6.34 11.52 -14.35
N ALA A 170 5.17 10.91 -14.49
CA ALA A 170 4.36 10.47 -13.35
C ALA A 170 5.09 9.38 -12.52
N GLU A 171 5.88 8.56 -13.18
CA GLU A 171 6.71 7.52 -12.57
C GLU A 171 7.80 8.14 -11.67
N ALA A 172 8.48 9.17 -12.14
CA ALA A 172 9.46 9.91 -11.33
C ALA A 172 8.81 10.63 -10.14
N ALA A 173 7.62 11.21 -10.34
CA ALA A 173 6.84 11.83 -9.26
C ALA A 173 6.44 10.80 -8.19
N LEU A 174 6.07 9.58 -8.59
CA LEU A 174 5.78 8.49 -7.67
C LEU A 174 7.03 8.12 -6.85
N ILE A 175 8.18 7.92 -7.50
CA ILE A 175 9.43 7.57 -6.79
C ILE A 175 9.78 8.63 -5.76
N LYS A 176 9.61 9.92 -6.09
CA LYS A 176 9.85 11.02 -5.13
C LYS A 176 8.99 10.88 -3.87
N VAL A 177 7.71 10.53 -4.03
CA VAL A 177 6.80 10.30 -2.90
C VAL A 177 7.19 9.06 -2.09
N LEU A 178 7.57 7.97 -2.77
CA LEU A 178 7.95 6.72 -2.09
C LEU A 178 9.25 6.87 -1.30
N LYS A 179 10.17 7.72 -1.74
CA LYS A 179 11.42 8.05 -1.01
C LYS A 179 11.21 9.00 0.16
N SER A 180 10.10 9.72 0.19
CA SER A 180 9.78 10.68 1.24
C SER A 180 8.27 10.61 1.54
N PRO A 181 7.84 9.62 2.33
CA PRO A 181 6.46 9.52 2.80
C PRO A 181 5.99 10.84 3.42
N ARG A 182 4.75 11.20 3.18
CA ARG A 182 4.21 12.50 3.61
C ARG A 182 2.84 12.35 4.25
N GLU A 183 2.40 13.42 4.91
CA GLU A 183 1.02 13.57 5.30
C GLU A 183 0.15 13.85 4.06
N TRP A 184 -1.01 13.18 4.01
CA TRP A 184 -1.96 13.27 2.89
C TRP A 184 -3.23 14.05 3.23
N VAL A 185 -3.50 14.17 4.53
CA VAL A 185 -4.69 14.81 5.14
C VAL A 185 -4.30 15.56 6.38
#